data_dd3e60bfe572291fdf7859091102f39c
#
_entry.id   dd3e60bfe572291fdf7859091102f39c
#
_cell.length_a   1.000
_cell.length_b   1.000
_cell.length_c   1.000
_cell.angle_alpha   90.00
_cell.angle_beta   90.00
_cell.angle_gamma   90.00
#
_symmetry.space_group_name_H-M   'P 1'
#
loop_
_entity.id
_entity.type
_entity.pdbx_description
1 polymer ?
#
loop_
_entity_poly.entity_id
_entity_poly.type
_entity_poly.pdbx_seq_one_letter_code
_entity_poly.pdbx_strand_id
1 'polypeptide(L)'
;IKELREQVKEWKKQGLTVGLVPTMGALHNGHLSLIKKSVEKCDKTVVSVFVNPIQFCPGEDLDKYPRTLEADEKLCKDAGVDIVFAPSPKEMYGEGHILSNDFLTYVIPPFFYVDKLCGKSRTGHFDGVCTVVNKLFNIVQPDFAFFGEKDRQQLIILKKMVKDLNIPVEIIPCPIV
;
A
#
# COMPACT_ATOMS: atom_id res chain seq x y z
N ILE A 1 12.01 6.48 -4.96
CA ILE A 1 10.85 6.76 -5.85
C ILE A 1 11.27 6.90 -7.30
N LYS A 2 12.28 7.71 -7.60
CA LYS A 2 12.70 7.97 -8.99
C LYS A 2 13.10 6.68 -9.71
N GLU A 3 14.01 5.91 -9.14
CA GLU A 3 14.50 4.65 -9.73
C GLU A 3 13.37 3.64 -9.97
N LEU A 4 12.46 3.49 -9.00
CA LEU A 4 11.30 2.61 -9.14
C LEU A 4 10.41 3.05 -10.32
N ARG A 5 10.14 4.35 -10.46
CA ARG A 5 9.33 4.86 -11.58
C ARG A 5 10.00 4.65 -12.93
N GLU A 6 11.32 4.82 -13.01
CA GLU A 6 12.10 4.55 -14.21
C GLU A 6 12.03 3.07 -14.60
N GLN A 7 12.17 2.17 -13.63
CA GLN A 7 12.08 0.73 -13.86
C GLN A 7 10.67 0.31 -14.30
N VAL A 8 9.64 0.79 -13.64
CA VAL A 8 8.25 0.47 -14.02
C VAL A 8 7.92 1.02 -15.42
N LYS A 9 8.39 2.21 -15.74
CA LYS A 9 8.22 2.79 -17.08
C LYS A 9 8.86 1.90 -18.15
N GLU A 10 10.02 1.32 -17.87
CA GLU A 10 10.70 0.41 -18.80
C GLU A 10 9.91 -0.90 -18.97
N TRP A 11 9.38 -1.48 -17.89
CA TRP A 11 8.51 -2.65 -17.98
C TRP A 11 7.25 -2.39 -18.82
N LYS A 12 6.62 -1.24 -18.60
CA LYS A 12 5.41 -0.86 -19.37
C LYS A 12 5.69 -0.63 -20.86
N LYS A 13 6.88 -0.11 -21.24
CA LYS A 13 7.28 -0.02 -22.66
C LYS A 13 7.43 -1.40 -23.31
N GLN A 14 7.77 -2.40 -22.52
CA GLN A 14 7.87 -3.80 -22.99
C GLN A 14 6.50 -4.51 -23.01
N GLY A 15 5.41 -3.82 -22.62
CA GLY A 15 4.08 -4.39 -22.57
C GLY A 15 3.83 -5.29 -21.34
N LEU A 16 4.72 -5.25 -20.33
CA LEU A 16 4.61 -6.09 -19.14
C LEU A 16 3.59 -5.53 -18.15
N THR A 17 2.81 -6.43 -17.56
CA THR A 17 1.86 -6.12 -16.49
C THR A 17 2.55 -6.02 -15.13
N VAL A 18 2.14 -5.06 -14.31
CA VAL A 18 2.73 -4.78 -13.00
C VAL A 18 1.71 -5.01 -11.89
N GLY A 19 2.04 -5.88 -10.95
CA GLY A 19 1.30 -6.09 -9.71
C GLY A 19 1.92 -5.33 -8.54
N LEU A 20 1.08 -4.82 -7.64
CA LEU A 20 1.48 -4.16 -6.40
C LEU A 20 0.85 -4.87 -5.19
N VAL A 21 1.67 -5.19 -4.21
CA VAL A 21 1.24 -5.68 -2.89
C VAL A 21 1.64 -4.66 -1.82
N PRO A 22 0.74 -3.77 -1.39
CA PRO A 22 1.03 -2.80 -0.33
C PRO A 22 1.07 -3.48 1.03
N THR A 23 2.17 -3.28 1.78
CA THR A 23 2.32 -3.79 3.15
C THR A 23 3.01 -2.76 4.05
N MET A 24 2.94 -2.99 5.36
CA MET A 24 3.72 -2.24 6.34
C MET A 24 4.95 -3.01 6.85
N GLY A 25 5.29 -4.13 6.22
CA GLY A 25 6.36 -5.03 6.68
C GLY A 25 5.87 -6.04 7.73
N ALA A 26 6.82 -6.71 8.41
CA ALA A 26 6.58 -7.85 9.28
C ALA A 26 5.74 -8.93 8.55
N LEU A 27 6.23 -9.33 7.38
CA LEU A 27 5.50 -10.19 6.47
C LEU A 27 5.26 -11.57 7.07
N HIS A 28 4.09 -12.12 6.83
CA HIS A 28 3.64 -13.43 7.31
C HIS A 28 2.88 -14.18 6.19
N ASN A 29 2.40 -15.38 6.48
CA ASN A 29 1.74 -16.24 5.49
C ASN A 29 0.57 -15.56 4.76
N GLY A 30 -0.20 -14.70 5.43
CA GLY A 30 -1.24 -13.90 4.78
C GLY A 30 -0.68 -12.97 3.71
N HIS A 31 0.41 -12.26 3.97
CA HIS A 31 1.09 -11.44 2.96
C HIS A 31 1.69 -12.31 1.85
N LEU A 32 2.27 -13.46 2.20
CA LEU A 32 2.83 -14.38 1.22
C LEU A 32 1.78 -14.88 0.21
N SER A 33 0.53 -15.09 0.66
CA SER A 33 -0.56 -15.48 -0.26
C SER A 33 -0.89 -14.38 -1.28
N LEU A 34 -0.87 -13.10 -0.86
CA LEU A 34 -1.04 -11.96 -1.76
C LEU A 34 0.10 -11.87 -2.79
N ILE A 35 1.33 -12.03 -2.31
CA ILE A 35 2.54 -11.99 -3.14
C ILE A 35 2.50 -13.08 -4.20
N LYS A 36 2.22 -14.32 -3.82
CA LYS A 36 2.10 -15.45 -4.76
C LYS A 36 1.05 -15.18 -5.83
N LYS A 37 -0.12 -14.66 -5.42
CA LYS A 37 -1.18 -14.31 -6.37
C LYS A 37 -0.79 -13.19 -7.33
N SER A 38 0.04 -12.23 -6.88
CA SER A 38 0.61 -11.21 -7.75
C SER A 38 1.60 -11.80 -8.75
N VAL A 39 2.54 -12.62 -8.28
CA VAL A 39 3.54 -13.29 -9.13
C VAL A 39 2.90 -14.24 -10.16
N GLU A 40 1.80 -14.90 -9.80
CA GLU A 40 1.05 -15.77 -10.73
C GLU A 40 0.27 -14.98 -11.79
N LYS A 41 -0.21 -13.77 -11.45
CA LYS A 41 -1.10 -12.99 -12.33
C LYS A 41 -0.36 -11.97 -13.19
N CYS A 42 0.76 -11.46 -12.73
CA CYS A 42 1.47 -10.33 -13.34
C CYS A 42 2.87 -10.72 -13.80
N ASP A 43 3.37 -10.06 -14.84
CA ASP A 43 4.74 -10.27 -15.34
C ASP A 43 5.78 -9.71 -14.36
N LYS A 44 5.42 -8.67 -13.60
CA LYS A 44 6.27 -8.01 -12.60
C LYS A 44 5.51 -7.74 -11.31
N THR A 45 6.15 -8.00 -10.18
CA THR A 45 5.57 -7.79 -8.85
C THR A 45 6.43 -6.84 -8.03
N VAL A 46 5.78 -5.79 -7.52
CA VAL A 46 6.34 -4.84 -6.55
C VAL A 46 5.66 -5.05 -5.21
N VAL A 47 6.43 -5.23 -4.15
CA VAL A 47 5.94 -5.25 -2.77
C VAL A 47 6.39 -3.97 -2.08
N SER A 48 5.48 -3.17 -1.54
CA SER A 48 5.90 -2.06 -0.68
C SER A 48 5.98 -2.49 0.78
N VAL A 49 7.05 -2.07 1.46
CA VAL A 49 7.26 -2.24 2.90
C VAL A 49 7.39 -0.86 3.51
N PHE A 50 6.28 -0.30 3.99
CA PHE A 50 6.25 1.06 4.50
C PHE A 50 5.31 1.21 5.70
N VAL A 51 5.88 1.43 6.88
CA VAL A 51 5.12 1.77 8.09
C VAL A 51 4.67 3.21 7.96
N ASN A 52 3.42 3.40 7.55
CA ASN A 52 2.87 4.70 7.21
C ASN A 52 2.49 5.51 8.47
N PRO A 53 3.23 6.57 8.82
CA PRO A 53 2.97 7.29 10.07
C PRO A 53 1.62 8.01 10.09
N ILE A 54 1.11 8.48 8.95
CA ILE A 54 -0.12 9.29 8.90
C ILE A 54 -1.42 8.49 9.05
N GLN A 55 -1.36 7.15 9.10
CA GLN A 55 -2.53 6.31 9.37
C GLN A 55 -2.64 5.86 10.84
N PHE A 56 -1.64 6.19 11.67
CA PHE A 56 -1.68 5.92 13.11
C PHE A 56 -2.41 7.02 13.85
N CYS A 57 -3.36 6.62 14.69
CA CYS A 57 -4.10 7.56 15.53
C CYS A 57 -3.28 7.93 16.77
N PRO A 58 -3.59 9.08 17.43
CA PRO A 58 -3.00 9.41 18.71
C PRO A 58 -3.19 8.27 19.71
N GLY A 59 -2.10 7.83 20.36
CA GLY A 59 -2.12 6.72 21.32
C GLY A 59 -1.88 5.33 20.69
N GLU A 60 -1.78 5.21 19.38
CA GLU A 60 -1.32 3.98 18.72
C GLU A 60 0.21 3.92 18.69
N ASP A 61 0.76 2.74 18.94
CA ASP A 61 2.21 2.51 19.07
C ASP A 61 2.93 2.41 17.70
N LEU A 62 3.09 3.53 17.01
CA LEU A 62 3.89 3.60 15.77
C LEU A 62 5.34 3.12 15.99
N ASP A 63 5.92 3.50 17.12
CA ASP A 63 7.32 3.17 17.44
C ASP A 63 7.52 1.68 17.74
N LYS A 64 6.48 0.99 18.21
CA LYS A 64 6.52 -0.45 18.51
C LYS A 64 6.18 -1.31 17.30
N TYR A 65 5.78 -0.70 16.17
CA TYR A 65 5.48 -1.49 14.99
C TYR A 65 6.74 -2.24 14.52
N PRO A 66 6.66 -3.57 14.31
CA PRO A 66 7.83 -4.38 14.00
C PRO A 66 8.46 -3.96 12.66
N ARG A 67 9.79 -3.83 12.67
CA ARG A 67 10.60 -3.47 11.49
C ARG A 67 11.57 -4.60 11.22
N THR A 68 11.25 -5.45 10.27
CA THR A 68 11.96 -6.69 9.95
C THR A 68 12.38 -6.72 8.49
N LEU A 69 12.90 -5.60 7.97
CA LEU A 69 13.13 -5.41 6.53
C LEU A 69 13.98 -6.53 5.91
N GLU A 70 15.06 -6.96 6.55
CA GLU A 70 15.92 -8.05 6.02
C GLU A 70 15.17 -9.38 5.88
N ALA A 71 14.31 -9.71 6.85
CA ALA A 71 13.48 -10.92 6.78
C ALA A 71 12.39 -10.78 5.71
N ASP A 72 11.79 -9.59 5.59
CA ASP A 72 10.78 -9.27 4.59
C ASP A 72 11.36 -9.35 3.17
N GLU A 73 12.56 -8.80 2.94
CA GLU A 73 13.27 -8.88 1.66
C GLU A 73 13.60 -10.33 1.28
N LYS A 74 14.06 -11.13 2.24
CA LYS A 74 14.31 -12.56 2.01
C LYS A 74 13.03 -13.29 1.60
N LEU A 75 11.94 -13.09 2.34
CA LEU A 75 10.64 -13.69 2.02
C LEU A 75 10.17 -13.28 0.62
N CYS A 76 10.26 -12.00 0.27
CA CYS A 76 9.91 -11.48 -1.04
C CYS A 76 10.76 -12.10 -2.15
N LYS A 77 12.07 -12.19 -1.96
CA LYS A 77 13.00 -12.81 -2.92
C LYS A 77 12.66 -14.29 -3.16
N ASP A 78 12.44 -15.03 -2.08
CA ASP A 78 12.09 -16.46 -2.15
C ASP A 78 10.73 -16.69 -2.83
N ALA A 79 9.84 -15.69 -2.78
CA ALA A 79 8.53 -15.72 -3.41
C ALA A 79 8.51 -15.21 -4.87
N GLY A 80 9.64 -14.75 -5.42
CA GLY A 80 9.73 -14.29 -6.81
C GLY A 80 9.33 -12.84 -7.04
N VAL A 81 9.41 -11.98 -6.03
CA VAL A 81 9.16 -10.53 -6.14
C VAL A 81 10.30 -9.86 -6.91
N ASP A 82 9.97 -8.99 -7.86
CA ASP A 82 10.96 -8.26 -8.67
C ASP A 82 11.55 -7.07 -7.92
N ILE A 83 10.73 -6.31 -7.18
CA ILE A 83 11.19 -5.14 -6.40
C ILE A 83 10.50 -5.11 -5.03
N VAL A 84 11.31 -4.91 -3.99
CA VAL A 84 10.84 -4.47 -2.67
C VAL A 84 11.04 -2.96 -2.58
N PHE A 85 9.97 -2.22 -2.40
CA PHE A 85 9.98 -0.76 -2.26
C PHE A 85 9.80 -0.40 -0.78
N ALA A 86 10.90 -0.02 -0.13
CA ALA A 86 10.95 0.34 1.30
C ALA A 86 11.36 1.81 1.48
N PRO A 87 10.48 2.77 1.16
CA PRO A 87 10.81 4.19 1.27
C PRO A 87 10.85 4.67 2.72
N SER A 88 11.64 5.71 2.99
CA SER A 88 11.57 6.43 4.25
C SER A 88 10.34 7.35 4.30
N PRO A 89 9.86 7.74 5.52
CA PRO A 89 8.84 8.77 5.66
C PRO A 89 9.21 10.10 4.99
N LYS A 90 10.48 10.48 5.04
CA LYS A 90 11.02 11.65 4.35
C LYS A 90 10.85 11.54 2.82
N GLU A 91 11.13 10.39 2.25
CA GLU A 91 10.94 10.15 0.82
C GLU A 91 9.47 10.18 0.40
N MET A 92 8.58 9.69 1.26
CA MET A 92 7.14 9.65 0.98
C MET A 92 6.47 11.03 1.18
N TYR A 93 6.86 11.78 2.22
CA TYR A 93 6.12 12.97 2.65
C TYR A 93 6.94 14.25 2.72
N GLY A 94 8.25 14.21 2.44
CA GLY A 94 9.16 15.36 2.54
C GLY A 94 9.76 15.55 3.92
N GLU A 95 10.53 16.61 4.09
CA GLU A 95 11.21 16.95 5.35
C GLU A 95 10.27 17.68 6.31
N GLY A 96 10.35 17.32 7.59
CA GLY A 96 9.98 18.19 8.71
C GLY A 96 8.53 18.23 9.15
N HIS A 97 7.54 17.64 8.46
CA HIS A 97 6.12 17.87 8.78
C HIS A 97 5.21 16.65 8.76
N ILE A 98 5.76 15.45 9.00
CA ILE A 98 5.00 14.18 8.93
C ILE A 98 3.84 14.12 9.95
N LEU A 99 3.87 14.94 10.99
CA LEU A 99 2.87 14.96 12.06
C LEU A 99 1.92 16.16 12.00
N SER A 100 2.07 17.06 11.03
CA SER A 100 1.20 18.23 10.86
C SER A 100 0.33 18.06 9.62
N ASN A 101 -0.98 18.00 9.81
CA ASN A 101 -1.97 17.92 8.73
C ASN A 101 -1.94 19.15 7.80
N ASP A 102 -1.22 20.22 8.18
CA ASP A 102 -1.24 21.51 7.48
C ASP A 102 -0.44 21.50 6.18
N PHE A 103 0.40 20.50 5.95
CA PHE A 103 1.36 20.48 4.82
C PHE A 103 1.18 19.31 3.85
N LEU A 104 0.24 18.42 4.10
CA LEU A 104 -0.02 17.27 3.23
C LEU A 104 -1.36 17.39 2.51
N THR A 105 -1.37 16.97 1.25
CA THR A 105 -2.63 16.71 0.56
C THR A 105 -3.14 15.33 0.95
N TYR A 106 -4.37 15.26 1.42
CA TYR A 106 -5.04 14.01 1.83
C TYR A 106 -6.07 13.56 0.81
N VAL A 107 -6.20 12.24 0.66
CA VAL A 107 -7.34 11.60 0.02
C VAL A 107 -8.28 11.14 1.12
N ILE A 108 -9.42 11.83 1.27
CA ILE A 108 -10.41 11.60 2.33
C ILE A 108 -11.56 10.76 1.77
N PRO A 109 -11.80 9.55 2.29
CA PRO A 109 -12.92 8.73 1.87
C PRO A 109 -14.25 9.32 2.36
N PRO A 110 -15.40 9.01 1.70
CA PRO A 110 -16.71 9.52 2.13
C PRO A 110 -17.04 9.08 3.55
N PHE A 111 -17.59 9.99 4.36
CA PHE A 111 -17.93 9.78 5.79
C PHE A 111 -18.73 8.50 6.04
N PHE A 112 -19.67 8.17 5.15
CA PHE A 112 -20.51 6.96 5.24
C PHE A 112 -19.70 5.66 5.38
N TYR A 113 -18.50 5.60 4.83
CA TYR A 113 -17.64 4.40 4.89
C TYR A 113 -16.74 4.35 6.13
N VAL A 114 -16.58 5.47 6.85
CA VAL A 114 -15.65 5.59 7.98
C VAL A 114 -16.34 5.83 9.33
N ASP A 115 -17.66 6.04 9.33
CA ASP A 115 -18.45 6.27 10.55
C ASP A 115 -18.77 4.98 11.34
N LYS A 116 -18.29 3.83 10.88
CA LYS A 116 -18.56 2.50 11.42
C LYS A 116 -17.28 1.70 11.60
N LEU A 117 -17.36 0.62 12.40
CA LEU A 117 -16.27 -0.34 12.63
C LEU A 117 -14.94 0.38 12.98
N CYS A 118 -13.84 -0.04 12.34
CA CYS A 118 -12.51 0.53 12.58
C CYS A 118 -12.43 2.03 12.28
N GLY A 119 -13.18 2.54 11.30
CA GLY A 119 -13.20 3.97 10.99
C GLY A 119 -13.75 4.82 12.12
N LYS A 120 -14.78 4.32 12.83
CA LYS A 120 -15.37 5.02 13.98
C LYS A 120 -14.43 5.07 15.18
N SER A 121 -13.69 4.00 15.44
CA SER A 121 -12.77 3.89 16.58
C SER A 121 -11.39 4.52 16.32
N ARG A 122 -11.03 4.73 15.04
CA ARG A 122 -9.72 5.22 14.60
C ARG A 122 -9.90 6.42 13.66
N THR A 123 -10.30 7.55 14.22
CA THR A 123 -10.55 8.78 13.45
C THR A 123 -9.32 9.21 12.65
N GLY A 124 -9.47 9.43 11.34
CA GLY A 124 -8.39 9.81 10.44
C GLY A 124 -7.54 8.64 9.90
N HIS A 125 -7.71 7.43 10.44
CA HIS A 125 -6.98 6.25 9.96
C HIS A 125 -7.13 6.03 8.45
N PHE A 126 -8.35 6.04 7.95
CA PHE A 126 -8.60 5.79 6.53
C PHE A 126 -8.19 6.96 5.62
N ASP A 127 -8.10 8.17 6.14
CA ASP A 127 -7.51 9.31 5.40
C ASP A 127 -6.02 9.02 5.13
N GLY A 128 -5.31 8.54 6.14
CA GLY A 128 -3.92 8.08 6.00
C GLY A 128 -3.77 6.89 5.05
N VAL A 129 -4.67 5.88 5.15
CA VAL A 129 -4.66 4.70 4.27
C VAL A 129 -4.92 5.08 2.82
N CYS A 130 -5.97 5.85 2.54
CA CYS A 130 -6.28 6.29 1.18
C CYS A 130 -5.15 7.14 0.59
N THR A 131 -4.57 8.03 1.40
CA THR A 131 -3.48 8.88 0.97
C THR A 131 -2.24 8.07 0.58
N VAL A 132 -1.77 7.15 1.44
CA VAL A 132 -0.59 6.34 1.15
C VAL A 132 -0.81 5.41 -0.03
N VAL A 133 -1.97 4.75 -0.11
CA VAL A 133 -2.27 3.84 -1.22
C VAL A 133 -2.36 4.60 -2.55
N ASN A 134 -3.00 5.78 -2.56
CA ASN A 134 -3.03 6.63 -3.75
C ASN A 134 -1.62 7.07 -4.17
N LYS A 135 -0.73 7.43 -3.22
CA LYS A 135 0.68 7.73 -3.51
C LYS A 135 1.40 6.53 -4.12
N LEU A 136 1.21 5.33 -3.55
CA LEU A 136 1.80 4.10 -4.09
C LEU A 136 1.31 3.80 -5.50
N PHE A 137 0.01 4.00 -5.80
CA PHE A 137 -0.53 3.86 -7.14
C PHE A 137 0.10 4.85 -8.13
N ASN A 138 0.31 6.10 -7.72
CA ASN A 138 0.98 7.09 -8.56
C ASN A 138 2.49 6.84 -8.74
N ILE A 139 3.15 6.20 -7.78
CA ILE A 139 4.58 5.85 -7.85
C ILE A 139 4.79 4.63 -8.72
N VAL A 140 4.05 3.54 -8.46
CA VAL A 140 4.21 2.23 -9.10
C VAL A 140 3.43 2.13 -10.40
N GLN A 141 2.31 2.85 -10.52
CA GLN A 141 1.38 2.75 -11.66
C GLN A 141 1.03 1.30 -12.00
N PRO A 142 0.57 0.50 -11.02
CA PRO A 142 0.30 -0.91 -11.22
C PRO A 142 -0.95 -1.13 -12.09
N ASP A 143 -0.99 -2.27 -12.78
CA ASP A 143 -2.20 -2.74 -13.46
C ASP A 143 -3.13 -3.44 -12.47
N PHE A 144 -2.54 -4.15 -11.48
CA PHE A 144 -3.26 -4.87 -10.43
C PHE A 144 -2.69 -4.56 -9.06
N ALA A 145 -3.57 -4.41 -8.06
CA ALA A 145 -3.16 -4.23 -6.66
C ALA A 145 -3.89 -5.25 -5.76
N PHE A 146 -3.14 -5.96 -4.93
CA PHE A 146 -3.63 -7.11 -4.17
C PHE A 146 -3.84 -6.74 -2.70
N PHE A 147 -5.06 -6.98 -2.19
CA PHE A 147 -5.44 -6.68 -0.81
C PHE A 147 -6.18 -7.86 -0.17
N GLY A 148 -5.92 -8.13 1.11
CA GLY A 148 -6.57 -9.18 1.86
C GLY A 148 -8.03 -8.86 2.20
N GLU A 149 -8.92 -9.83 2.08
CA GLU A 149 -10.33 -9.71 2.51
C GLU A 149 -10.49 -9.65 4.03
N LYS A 150 -9.44 -9.94 4.80
CA LYS A 150 -9.43 -9.78 6.25
C LYS A 150 -9.84 -8.35 6.64
N ASP A 151 -9.31 -7.35 5.94
CA ASP A 151 -9.58 -5.93 6.19
C ASP A 151 -10.68 -5.41 5.25
N ARG A 152 -11.88 -6.00 5.35
CA ARG A 152 -13.02 -5.73 4.45
C ARG A 152 -13.38 -4.27 4.33
N GLN A 153 -13.36 -3.53 5.44
CA GLN A 153 -13.68 -2.08 5.41
C GLN A 153 -12.64 -1.34 4.56
N GLN A 154 -11.36 -1.60 4.76
CA GLN A 154 -10.28 -1.04 3.94
C GLN A 154 -10.46 -1.38 2.46
N LEU A 155 -10.75 -2.64 2.15
CA LEU A 155 -10.94 -3.09 0.77
C LEU A 155 -12.09 -2.35 0.08
N ILE A 156 -13.22 -2.14 0.76
CA ILE A 156 -14.39 -1.41 0.24
C ILE A 156 -14.02 0.06 -0.01
N ILE A 157 -13.34 0.69 0.95
CA ILE A 157 -12.90 2.09 0.85
C ILE A 157 -11.93 2.29 -0.30
N LEU A 158 -10.94 1.40 -0.47
CA LEU A 158 -9.97 1.49 -1.56
C LEU A 158 -10.61 1.26 -2.93
N LYS A 159 -11.56 0.32 -3.06
CA LYS A 159 -12.34 0.15 -4.29
C LYS A 159 -13.17 1.40 -4.63
N LYS A 160 -13.75 2.05 -3.61
CA LYS A 160 -14.48 3.31 -3.79
C LYS A 160 -13.54 4.43 -4.24
N MET A 161 -12.38 4.57 -3.62
CA MET A 161 -11.36 5.54 -4.01
C MET A 161 -10.91 5.35 -5.47
N VAL A 162 -10.58 4.13 -5.86
CA VAL A 162 -10.17 3.81 -7.24
C VAL A 162 -11.26 4.21 -8.24
N LYS A 163 -12.52 3.88 -7.95
CA LYS A 163 -13.65 4.22 -8.80
C LYS A 163 -13.86 5.73 -8.90
N ASP A 164 -13.88 6.43 -7.77
CA ASP A 164 -14.21 7.86 -7.72
C ASP A 164 -13.12 8.75 -8.33
N LEU A 165 -11.86 8.34 -8.18
CA LEU A 165 -10.70 9.06 -8.71
C LEU A 165 -10.27 8.58 -10.11
N ASN A 166 -11.01 7.65 -10.73
CA ASN A 166 -10.71 7.06 -12.04
C ASN A 166 -9.27 6.55 -12.13
N ILE A 167 -8.77 5.91 -11.06
CA ILE A 167 -7.41 5.37 -11.04
C ILE A 167 -7.38 4.10 -11.91
N PRO A 168 -6.47 4.00 -12.89
CA PRO A 168 -6.43 2.87 -13.82
C PRO A 168 -5.73 1.65 -13.19
N VAL A 169 -6.28 1.15 -12.08
CA VAL A 169 -5.80 -0.05 -11.37
C VAL A 169 -6.97 -0.97 -11.04
N GLU A 170 -6.80 -2.26 -11.21
CA GLU A 170 -7.76 -3.26 -10.74
C GLU A 170 -7.38 -3.74 -9.34
N ILE A 171 -8.27 -3.58 -8.37
CA ILE A 171 -8.07 -4.12 -7.02
C ILE A 171 -8.50 -5.58 -6.98
N ILE A 172 -7.57 -6.47 -6.68
CA ILE A 172 -7.77 -7.91 -6.54
C ILE A 172 -7.95 -8.26 -5.06
N PRO A 173 -9.16 -8.66 -4.65
CA PRO A 173 -9.38 -9.19 -3.30
C PRO A 173 -8.75 -10.58 -3.18
N CYS A 174 -8.11 -10.86 -2.05
CA CYS A 174 -7.51 -12.14 -1.78
C CYS A 174 -8.10 -12.74 -0.50
N PRO A 175 -8.50 -14.02 -0.51
CA PRO A 175 -9.13 -14.65 0.64
C PRO A 175 -8.17 -14.74 1.83
N ILE A 176 -8.76 -14.92 3.01
CA ILE A 176 -8.02 -15.18 4.26
C ILE A 176 -7.42 -16.58 4.18
N VAL A 177 -6.15 -16.70 4.56
CA VAL A 177 -5.40 -17.97 4.68
C VAL A 177 -5.00 -18.22 6.12
#